data_cf5f4c4583bbb001ebd2d2758ae88b74
#
_entry.id   cf5f4c4583bbb001ebd2d2758ae88b74
#
_cell.length_a   1.000
_cell.length_b   1.000
_cell.length_c   1.000
_cell.angle_alpha   90.00
_cell.angle_beta   90.00
_cell.angle_gamma   90.00
#
_symmetry.space_group_name_H-M   'P 1'
#
loop_
_entity.id
_entity.type
_entity.pdbx_description
1 polymer ?
#
loop_
_entity_poly.entity_id
_entity_poly.type
_entity_poly.pdbx_seq_one_letter_code
_entity_poly.pdbx_strand_id
1 'polypeptide(L)'
;MEPYDIHKKTADPPGPPIHIPHFTRSDECAVGIALLPGRIHAVIMDRSGRVREERARIVVNNSNAILATINTLYREMAESVHSYGDIKGIGLSLGGKVIDGRRCTVEELGWLDFPLLDSISGQGGLPLSLINSLEGLATYEAIYGVGQRL
;
A
#
# COMPACT_ATOMS: atom_id res chain seq x y z
N MET A 1 -1.28 -31.23 -2.16
CA MET A 1 -1.06 -30.15 -1.21
C MET A 1 -1.98 -28.97 -1.51
N GLU A 2 -2.72 -28.55 -0.53
CA GLU A 2 -3.61 -27.41 -0.74
C GLU A 2 -2.83 -26.10 -0.80
N PRO A 3 -3.27 -25.16 -1.63
CA PRO A 3 -2.64 -23.86 -1.65
C PRO A 3 -2.80 -23.15 -0.30
N TYR A 4 -1.82 -22.34 0.03
CA TYR A 4 -1.88 -21.55 1.24
C TYR A 4 -3.05 -20.57 1.19
N ASP A 5 -3.87 -20.60 2.21
CA ASP A 5 -5.02 -19.69 2.32
C ASP A 5 -4.75 -18.70 3.43
N ILE A 6 -4.56 -17.44 3.08
CA ILE A 6 -4.29 -16.39 4.06
C ILE A 6 -5.47 -16.10 4.97
N HIS A 7 -6.67 -16.56 4.59
CA HIS A 7 -7.85 -16.40 5.41
C HIS A 7 -8.02 -17.50 6.44
N LYS A 8 -7.36 -18.63 6.22
CA LYS A 8 -7.34 -19.74 7.17
C LYS A 8 -6.16 -19.58 8.11
N LYS A 9 -6.20 -18.54 8.89
CA LYS A 9 -5.14 -18.26 9.80
C LYS A 9 -4.91 -19.42 10.75
N THR A 10 -3.69 -19.92 10.79
CA THR A 10 -3.30 -21.01 11.67
C THR A 10 -2.94 -20.48 13.06
N ALA A 11 -2.07 -21.16 13.77
CA ALA A 11 -1.83 -20.98 15.18
C ALA A 11 -1.38 -19.58 15.63
N ASP A 12 -0.72 -18.84 14.77
CA ASP A 12 -0.17 -17.56 15.18
C ASP A 12 -1.25 -16.49 15.27
N PRO A 13 -1.26 -15.71 16.35
CA PRO A 13 -2.16 -14.60 16.42
C PRO A 13 -1.84 -13.63 15.29
N PRO A 14 -2.85 -13.15 14.60
CA PRO A 14 -2.61 -12.19 13.53
C PRO A 14 -2.06 -10.89 14.11
N GLY A 15 -1.20 -10.24 13.35
CA GLY A 15 -0.93 -8.85 13.57
C GLY A 15 -2.16 -8.00 13.25
N PRO A 16 -2.03 -6.69 13.20
CA PRO A 16 -3.15 -5.82 12.81
C PRO A 16 -3.72 -6.28 11.47
N PRO A 17 -5.03 -6.20 11.28
CA PRO A 17 -5.65 -6.63 10.02
C PRO A 17 -5.07 -5.87 8.84
N ILE A 18 -4.74 -6.61 7.78
CA ILE A 18 -4.31 -6.04 6.52
C ILE A 18 -5.55 -5.81 5.69
N HIS A 19 -5.74 -4.57 5.25
CA HIS A 19 -6.83 -4.25 4.36
C HIS A 19 -6.46 -4.64 2.94
N ILE A 20 -7.11 -5.66 2.41
CA ILE A 20 -6.92 -6.10 1.02
C ILE A 20 -8.13 -5.60 0.24
N PRO A 21 -7.93 -4.80 -0.80
CA PRO A 21 -9.05 -4.35 -1.61
C PRO A 21 -9.80 -5.52 -2.24
N HIS A 22 -11.12 -5.52 -2.11
CA HIS A 22 -11.98 -6.51 -2.74
C HIS A 22 -12.71 -5.84 -3.89
N PHE A 23 -12.36 -6.21 -5.11
CA PHE A 23 -13.01 -5.68 -6.28
C PHE A 23 -14.37 -6.35 -6.47
N THR A 24 -15.41 -5.54 -6.53
CA THR A 24 -16.79 -6.01 -6.73
C THR A 24 -17.26 -5.77 -8.17
N ARG A 25 -16.56 -4.90 -8.90
CA ARG A 25 -16.87 -4.57 -10.29
C ARG A 25 -15.61 -4.64 -11.12
N SER A 26 -15.76 -4.88 -12.42
CA SER A 26 -14.63 -5.03 -13.33
C SER A 26 -13.87 -3.71 -13.58
N ASP A 27 -14.51 -2.57 -13.33
CA ASP A 27 -13.94 -1.25 -13.55
C ASP A 27 -13.30 -0.65 -12.29
N GLU A 28 -13.12 -1.43 -11.25
CA GLU A 28 -12.49 -0.95 -10.03
C GLU A 28 -10.98 -1.07 -10.09
N CYS A 29 -10.29 -0.12 -9.47
CA CYS A 29 -8.84 -0.06 -9.41
C CYS A 29 -8.37 0.14 -7.97
N ALA A 30 -7.12 -0.17 -7.72
CA ALA A 30 -6.43 0.14 -6.47
C ALA A 30 -5.16 0.93 -6.75
N VAL A 31 -4.77 1.76 -5.80
CA VAL A 31 -3.52 2.52 -5.86
C VAL A 31 -2.58 1.98 -4.80
N GLY A 32 -1.34 1.72 -5.20
CA GLY A 32 -0.28 1.33 -4.27
C GLY A 32 0.81 2.38 -4.28
N ILE A 33 1.28 2.76 -3.10
CA ILE A 33 2.42 3.67 -2.95
C ILE A 33 3.45 2.99 -2.07
N ALA A 34 4.66 2.85 -2.57
CA ALA A 34 5.75 2.20 -1.85
C ALA A 34 6.83 3.22 -1.49
N LEU A 35 7.11 3.33 -0.19
CA LEU A 35 8.22 4.11 0.30
C LEU A 35 9.46 3.23 0.34
N LEU A 36 10.40 3.51 -0.56
CA LEU A 36 11.65 2.78 -0.71
C LEU A 36 12.82 3.71 -0.35
N PRO A 37 13.99 3.17 -0.03
CA PRO A 37 15.15 4.01 0.23
C PRO A 37 15.44 4.94 -0.95
N GLY A 38 15.37 6.24 -0.74
CA GLY A 38 15.66 7.27 -1.74
C GLY A 38 14.62 7.42 -2.83
N ARG A 39 13.50 6.70 -2.75
CA ARG A 39 12.53 6.71 -3.86
C ARG A 39 11.14 6.38 -3.34
N ILE A 40 10.14 7.02 -3.94
CA ILE A 40 8.74 6.66 -3.71
C ILE A 40 8.16 6.22 -5.06
N HIS A 41 7.50 5.08 -5.06
CA HIS A 41 6.94 4.46 -6.25
C HIS A 41 5.44 4.32 -6.09
N ALA A 42 4.68 4.69 -7.10
CA ALA A 42 3.22 4.58 -7.07
C ALA A 42 2.71 3.84 -8.30
N VAL A 43 1.69 3.01 -8.12
CA VAL A 43 1.07 2.25 -9.20
C VAL A 43 -0.43 2.32 -9.11
N ILE A 44 -1.08 2.22 -10.26
CA ILE A 44 -2.52 1.95 -10.36
C ILE A 44 -2.66 0.55 -10.92
N MET A 45 -3.39 -0.29 -10.22
CA MET A 45 -3.62 -1.67 -10.62
C MET A 45 -5.11 -1.94 -10.78
N ASP A 46 -5.47 -2.63 -11.86
CA ASP A 46 -6.85 -3.00 -12.07
C ASP A 46 -7.20 -4.33 -11.40
N ARG A 47 -8.46 -4.72 -11.53
CA ARG A 47 -8.99 -5.94 -10.93
C ARG A 47 -8.24 -7.21 -11.35
N SER A 48 -7.70 -7.25 -12.55
CA SER A 48 -6.97 -8.42 -13.03
C SER A 48 -5.54 -8.51 -12.48
N GLY A 49 -5.11 -7.51 -11.73
CA GLY A 49 -3.73 -7.43 -11.25
C GLY A 49 -2.79 -6.74 -12.24
N ARG A 50 -3.33 -6.19 -13.30
CA ARG A 50 -2.54 -5.49 -14.30
C ARG A 50 -2.21 -4.08 -13.86
N VAL A 51 -0.95 -3.70 -13.94
CA VAL A 51 -0.52 -2.33 -13.68
C VAL A 51 -0.90 -1.45 -14.86
N ARG A 52 -1.69 -0.42 -14.60
CA ARG A 52 -2.19 0.49 -15.62
C ARG A 52 -1.37 1.77 -15.69
N GLU A 53 -0.73 2.16 -14.62
CA GLU A 53 0.11 3.35 -14.57
C GLU A 53 1.13 3.21 -13.45
N GLU A 54 2.33 3.73 -13.68
CA GLU A 54 3.40 3.77 -12.69
C GLU A 54 4.01 5.15 -12.67
N ARG A 55 4.39 5.60 -11.47
CA ARG A 55 5.15 6.84 -11.28
C ARG A 55 6.18 6.63 -10.20
N ALA A 56 7.32 7.29 -10.34
CA ALA A 56 8.38 7.24 -9.33
C ALA A 56 8.92 8.64 -9.10
N ARG A 57 9.35 8.89 -7.88
CA ARG A 57 9.99 10.15 -7.50
C ARG A 57 11.21 9.83 -6.64
N ILE A 58 12.33 10.45 -6.98
CA ILE A 58 13.51 10.40 -6.14
C ILE A 58 13.31 11.41 -5.02
N VAL A 59 13.58 11.00 -3.79
CA VAL A 59 13.43 11.85 -2.62
C VAL A 59 14.69 11.82 -1.77
N VAL A 60 15.00 12.96 -1.14
CA VAL A 60 16.04 13.00 -0.13
C VAL A 60 15.51 12.37 1.17
N ASN A 61 16.43 11.89 1.99
CA ASN A 61 16.07 11.25 3.25
C ASN A 61 15.71 12.32 4.29
N ASN A 62 14.54 12.92 4.12
CA ASN A 62 14.03 14.00 4.94
C ASN A 62 12.52 13.78 5.12
N SER A 63 12.08 13.77 6.36
CA SER A 63 10.69 13.48 6.69
C SER A 63 9.70 14.40 5.97
N ASN A 64 9.96 15.70 5.97
CA ASN A 64 9.05 16.66 5.33
C ASN A 64 9.00 16.48 3.82
N ALA A 65 10.15 16.22 3.19
CA ALA A 65 10.21 15.99 1.74
C ALA A 65 9.48 14.71 1.36
N ILE A 66 9.63 13.67 2.17
CA ILE A 66 8.95 12.38 1.93
C ILE A 66 7.44 12.55 2.07
N LEU A 67 6.98 13.21 3.12
CA LEU A 67 5.54 13.45 3.31
C LEU A 67 4.96 14.28 2.18
N ALA A 68 5.65 15.32 1.76
CA ALA A 68 5.20 16.15 0.65
C ALA A 68 5.08 15.34 -0.63
N THR A 69 6.05 14.47 -0.90
CA THR A 69 6.05 13.64 -2.10
C THR A 69 4.94 12.59 -2.05
N ILE A 70 4.73 11.96 -0.90
CA ILE A 70 3.62 11.01 -0.73
C ILE A 70 2.29 11.71 -1.01
N ASN A 71 2.08 12.88 -0.44
CA ASN A 71 0.85 13.63 -0.65
C ASN A 71 0.66 14.04 -2.11
N THR A 72 1.73 14.42 -2.78
CA THR A 72 1.68 14.78 -4.20
C THR A 72 1.32 13.57 -5.06
N LEU A 73 2.01 12.45 -4.86
CA LEU A 73 1.71 11.23 -5.61
C LEU A 73 0.32 10.71 -5.34
N TYR A 74 -0.13 10.79 -4.09
CA TYR A 74 -1.48 10.42 -3.72
C TYR A 74 -2.50 11.19 -4.56
N ARG A 75 -2.36 12.51 -4.64
CA ARG A 75 -3.28 13.34 -5.43
C ARG A 75 -3.20 13.02 -6.92
N GLU A 76 -1.98 12.89 -7.44
CA GLU A 76 -1.80 12.57 -8.87
C GLU A 76 -2.48 11.26 -9.23
N MET A 77 -2.28 10.24 -8.40
CA MET A 77 -2.85 8.93 -8.67
C MET A 77 -4.37 8.91 -8.49
N ALA A 78 -4.88 9.65 -7.51
CA ALA A 78 -6.32 9.78 -7.31
C ALA A 78 -6.99 10.45 -8.49
N GLU A 79 -6.32 11.39 -9.14
CA GLU A 79 -6.83 12.00 -10.36
C GLU A 79 -6.72 11.06 -11.57
N SER A 80 -5.57 10.42 -11.73
CA SER A 80 -5.31 9.54 -12.88
C SER A 80 -6.19 8.31 -12.89
N VAL A 81 -6.60 7.82 -11.72
CA VAL A 81 -7.35 6.58 -11.63
C VAL A 81 -8.68 6.66 -12.39
N HIS A 82 -9.25 7.84 -12.52
CA HIS A 82 -10.52 8.04 -13.23
C HIS A 82 -10.44 7.64 -14.70
N SER A 83 -9.25 7.61 -15.28
CA SER A 83 -9.05 7.14 -16.65
C SER A 83 -9.16 5.62 -16.78
N TYR A 84 -9.10 4.90 -15.67
CA TYR A 84 -9.07 3.43 -15.67
C TYR A 84 -10.25 2.80 -14.96
N GLY A 85 -10.93 3.55 -14.12
CA GLY A 85 -12.07 3.05 -13.35
C GLY A 85 -12.21 3.77 -12.02
N ASP A 86 -13.03 3.21 -11.17
CA ASP A 86 -13.24 3.75 -9.83
C ASP A 86 -12.19 3.23 -8.86
N ILE A 87 -11.72 4.10 -7.99
CA ILE A 87 -10.75 3.71 -6.99
C ILE A 87 -11.42 2.95 -5.84
N LYS A 88 -10.90 1.78 -5.51
CA LYS A 88 -11.41 0.96 -4.41
C LYS A 88 -10.68 1.20 -3.11
N GLY A 89 -9.39 1.48 -3.19
CA GLY A 89 -8.58 1.74 -2.02
C GLY A 89 -7.16 2.13 -2.36
N ILE A 90 -6.44 2.58 -1.37
CA ILE A 90 -5.05 3.01 -1.49
C ILE A 90 -4.24 2.30 -0.43
N GLY A 91 -3.17 1.65 -0.85
CA GLY A 91 -2.22 1.01 0.05
C GLY A 91 -0.90 1.78 0.07
N LEU A 92 -0.36 1.97 1.26
CA LEU A 92 0.95 2.59 1.42
C LEU A 92 1.86 1.57 2.12
N SER A 93 2.96 1.19 1.48
CA SER A 93 3.90 0.24 2.03
C SER A 93 5.23 0.90 2.37
N LEU A 94 5.87 0.39 3.40
CA LEU A 94 7.17 0.89 3.84
C LEU A 94 7.99 -0.23 4.50
N GLY A 95 9.30 -0.06 4.49
CA GLY A 95 10.22 -0.95 5.19
C GLY A 95 10.45 -0.45 6.60
N GLY A 96 9.60 -0.84 7.51
CA GLY A 96 9.68 -0.45 8.90
C GLY A 96 8.59 -1.15 9.68
N LYS A 97 8.45 -0.82 10.95
CA LYS A 97 7.42 -1.42 11.78
C LYS A 97 6.13 -0.63 11.65
N VAL A 98 5.06 -1.32 11.31
CA VAL A 98 3.71 -0.74 11.25
C VAL A 98 2.96 -1.07 12.53
N ILE A 99 2.33 -0.06 13.13
CA ILE A 99 1.60 -0.16 14.37
C ILE A 99 0.14 0.18 14.11
N ASP A 100 -0.76 -0.74 14.40
CA ASP A 100 -2.22 -0.56 14.23
C ASP A 100 -2.64 -0.20 12.79
N GLY A 101 -1.78 -0.44 11.80
CA GLY A 101 -2.08 -0.07 10.42
C GLY A 101 -2.14 1.43 10.17
N ARG A 102 -1.78 2.26 11.14
CA ARG A 102 -1.88 3.72 11.04
C ARG A 102 -0.59 4.46 11.35
N ARG A 103 0.25 3.89 12.19
CA ARG A 103 1.48 4.50 12.67
C ARG A 103 2.65 3.62 12.32
N CYS A 104 3.82 4.19 12.27
CA CYS A 104 5.02 3.43 11.90
C CYS A 104 6.25 3.92 12.62
N THR A 105 7.23 3.04 12.69
CA THR A 105 8.58 3.38 13.14
C THR A 105 9.53 3.09 11.97
N VAL A 106 10.21 4.14 11.52
CA VAL A 106 11.26 4.06 10.50
C VAL A 106 12.44 4.85 11.06
N GLU A 107 13.39 4.14 11.62
CA GLU A 107 14.49 4.77 12.39
C GLU A 107 15.31 5.72 11.52
N GLU A 108 15.56 5.38 10.28
CA GLU A 108 16.36 6.19 9.36
C GLU A 108 15.75 7.57 9.12
N LEU A 109 14.44 7.70 9.32
CA LEU A 109 13.73 8.95 9.17
C LEU A 109 13.48 9.67 10.48
N GLY A 110 13.87 9.04 11.59
CA GLY A 110 13.54 9.56 12.91
C GLY A 110 12.07 9.40 13.26
N TRP A 111 11.36 8.53 12.56
CA TRP A 111 9.95 8.25 12.83
C TRP A 111 9.83 7.18 13.90
N LEU A 112 9.41 7.59 15.10
CA LEU A 112 9.14 6.68 16.20
C LEU A 112 7.65 6.77 16.51
N ASP A 113 6.92 5.69 16.30
CA ASP A 113 5.46 5.68 16.49
C ASP A 113 4.80 6.87 15.76
N PHE A 114 5.24 7.11 14.56
CA PHE A 114 4.86 8.27 13.76
C PHE A 114 3.46 8.09 13.17
N PRO A 115 2.57 9.07 13.32
CA PRO A 115 1.19 8.96 12.83
C PRO A 115 1.11 9.21 11.32
N LEU A 116 1.67 8.30 10.53
CA LEU A 116 1.82 8.50 9.09
C LEU A 116 0.48 8.67 8.39
N LEU A 117 -0.49 7.83 8.70
CA LEU A 117 -1.78 7.91 8.03
C LEU A 117 -2.46 9.24 8.28
N ASP A 118 -2.40 9.74 9.51
CA ASP A 118 -3.00 11.02 9.86
C ASP A 118 -2.24 12.20 9.25
N SER A 119 -0.99 11.97 8.84
CA SER A 119 -0.15 12.99 8.20
C SER A 119 -0.40 13.09 6.71
N ILE A 120 -1.10 12.14 6.12
CA ILE A 120 -1.50 12.18 4.72
C ILE A 120 -2.87 12.84 4.67
N SER A 121 -2.91 14.04 4.13
CA SER A 121 -4.11 14.86 4.13
C SER A 121 -4.90 14.72 2.84
N GLY A 122 -6.18 15.13 2.88
CA GLY A 122 -6.98 15.25 1.68
C GLY A 122 -7.42 13.92 1.08
N GLN A 123 -7.59 12.91 1.90
CA GLN A 123 -7.87 11.56 1.43
C GLN A 123 -9.27 11.38 0.82
N GLY A 124 -10.15 12.34 0.97
CA GLY A 124 -11.46 12.27 0.36
C GLY A 124 -12.32 11.09 0.80
N GLY A 125 -12.07 10.56 1.98
CA GLY A 125 -12.82 9.42 2.49
C GLY A 125 -12.45 8.08 1.87
N LEU A 126 -11.43 8.02 1.03
CA LEU A 126 -10.99 6.76 0.43
C LEU A 126 -10.28 5.89 1.46
N PRO A 127 -10.53 4.57 1.44
CA PRO A 127 -9.82 3.67 2.35
C PRO A 127 -8.31 3.74 2.10
N LEU A 128 -7.56 4.02 3.16
CA LEU A 128 -6.11 4.09 3.11
C LEU A 128 -5.54 3.13 4.15
N SER A 129 -4.66 2.25 3.72
CA SER A 129 -4.05 1.23 4.58
C SER A 129 -2.54 1.37 4.56
N LEU A 130 -1.94 1.16 5.72
CA LEU A 130 -0.49 1.17 5.88
C LEU A 130 -0.03 -0.25 6.15
N ILE A 131 0.99 -0.71 5.44
CA ILE A 131 1.48 -2.08 5.55
C ILE A 131 3.01 -2.11 5.47
N ASN A 132 3.61 -3.00 6.22
CA ASN A 132 5.03 -3.28 6.07
C ASN A 132 5.29 -3.93 4.71
N SER A 133 6.38 -3.55 4.04
CA SER A 133 6.68 -4.03 2.69
C SER A 133 6.78 -5.55 2.58
N LEU A 134 7.31 -6.22 3.60
CA LEU A 134 7.39 -7.67 3.59
C LEU A 134 6.00 -8.32 3.69
N GLU A 135 5.13 -7.76 4.51
CA GLU A 135 3.75 -8.24 4.63
C GLU A 135 3.00 -8.02 3.32
N GLY A 136 3.22 -6.87 2.68
CA GLY A 136 2.61 -6.57 1.39
C GLY A 136 3.05 -7.54 0.31
N LEU A 137 4.33 -7.85 0.25
CA LEU A 137 4.87 -8.80 -0.70
C LEU A 137 4.31 -10.20 -0.45
N ALA A 138 4.27 -10.64 0.80
CA ALA A 138 3.74 -11.94 1.15
C ALA A 138 2.26 -12.06 0.77
N THR A 139 1.48 -11.01 1.01
CA THR A 139 0.07 -10.97 0.64
C THR A 139 -0.10 -11.05 -0.87
N TYR A 140 0.69 -10.29 -1.62
CA TYR A 140 0.65 -10.33 -3.08
C TYR A 140 0.97 -11.71 -3.60
N GLU A 141 2.03 -12.34 -3.10
CA GLU A 141 2.44 -13.68 -3.53
C GLU A 141 1.37 -14.73 -3.20
N ALA A 142 0.68 -14.59 -2.08
CA ALA A 142 -0.39 -15.51 -1.72
C ALA A 142 -1.60 -15.37 -2.65
N ILE A 143 -1.86 -14.16 -3.15
CA ILE A 143 -3.02 -13.90 -4.00
C ILE A 143 -2.72 -14.13 -5.47
N TYR A 144 -1.58 -13.65 -5.97
CA TYR A 144 -1.29 -13.60 -7.40
C TYR A 144 -0.07 -14.38 -7.84
N GLY A 145 0.79 -14.78 -6.90
CA GLY A 145 2.08 -15.35 -7.20
C GLY A 145 2.16 -16.86 -7.05
N VAL A 146 3.34 -17.32 -6.69
CA VAL A 146 3.66 -18.74 -6.54
C VAL A 146 2.75 -19.43 -5.52
N GLY A 147 2.34 -18.72 -4.46
CA GLY A 147 1.47 -19.29 -3.44
C GLY A 147 0.16 -19.83 -3.97
N GLN A 148 -0.38 -19.26 -5.03
CA GLN A 148 -1.63 -19.74 -5.62
C GLN A 148 -1.47 -20.99 -6.46
N ARG A 149 -0.26 -21.27 -6.91
CA ARG A 149 0.01 -22.39 -7.80
C ARG A 149 0.38 -23.68 -7.05
N LEU A 150 0.52 -23.58 -5.78
CA LEU A 150 0.85 -24.75 -4.92
C LEU A 150 -0.44 -25.47 -4.42
#